data_ba957da6117963e97b4c413ddde2bcab
#
_entry.id   ba957da6117963e97b4c413ddde2bcab
#
_cell.length_a   1.000
_cell.length_b   1.000
_cell.length_c   1.000
_cell.angle_alpha   90.00
_cell.angle_beta   90.00
_cell.angle_gamma   90.00
#
_symmetry.space_group_name_H-M   'P 1'
#
loop_
_entity.id
_entity.type
_entity.pdbx_description
1 polymer ?
#
loop_
_entity_poly.entity_id
_entity_poly.type
_entity_poly.pdbx_seq_one_letter_code
_entity_poly.pdbx_strand_id
1 'polypeptide(L)'
;MDNAFKFDEKSGGLCSEEDYPYEAAQGDVCNPMNCTDVPGSIVKTFYDVPPGDDEAMMAAVAMQPVSVAIQANQFAFQFYKGGVLTDDSCGRRAELDHGVLNVGYGTDPETQEPYWVVKNSWGENWGENGYIRMSRNSENEFGMCGILKMASYPEVE
;
A
#
# COMPACT_ATOMS: atom_id res chain seq x y z
N MET A 1 -2.70 7.61 5.14
CA MET A 1 -1.58 6.94 5.81
C MET A 1 -0.98 7.83 6.88
N ASP A 2 -0.69 9.09 6.61
CA ASP A 2 -0.02 10.03 7.52
C ASP A 2 -0.67 10.17 8.91
N ASN A 3 -2.01 10.15 8.98
CA ASN A 3 -2.70 10.21 10.27
C ASN A 3 -2.47 8.95 11.13
N ALA A 4 -2.27 7.79 10.50
CA ALA A 4 -1.91 6.57 11.19
C ALA A 4 -0.48 6.67 11.74
N PHE A 5 0.48 7.11 10.94
CA PHE A 5 1.87 7.32 11.39
C PHE A 5 1.95 8.37 12.51
N LYS A 6 1.21 9.49 12.38
CA LYS A 6 1.13 10.52 13.45
C LYS A 6 0.48 10.01 14.75
N PHE A 7 -0.40 9.03 14.64
CA PHE A 7 -0.96 8.36 15.81
C PHE A 7 0.11 7.47 16.45
N ASP A 8 0.82 6.68 15.64
CA ASP A 8 1.86 5.77 16.09
C ASP A 8 3.05 6.47 16.76
N GLU A 9 3.50 7.61 16.21
CA GLU A 9 4.51 8.47 16.86
C GLU A 9 4.14 8.82 18.31
N LYS A 10 2.84 8.85 18.63
CA LYS A 10 2.32 9.25 19.96
C LYS A 10 1.94 8.06 20.83
N SER A 11 1.56 6.92 20.23
CA SER A 11 1.11 5.74 20.95
C SER A 11 2.27 4.95 21.56
N GLY A 12 3.49 5.09 21.01
CA GLY A 12 4.69 4.43 21.51
C GLY A 12 4.90 3.02 21.01
N GLY A 13 4.24 2.64 19.92
CA GLY A 13 4.38 1.34 19.26
C GLY A 13 3.05 0.71 18.88
N LEU A 14 3.12 -0.45 18.22
CA LEU A 14 1.98 -1.22 17.75
C LEU A 14 1.85 -2.54 18.51
N CYS A 15 0.63 -2.93 18.78
CA CYS A 15 0.29 -4.26 19.28
C CYS A 15 0.52 -5.32 18.20
N SER A 16 0.78 -6.56 18.62
CA SER A 16 0.71 -7.70 17.71
C SER A 16 -0.73 -7.98 17.27
N GLU A 17 -0.91 -8.63 16.13
CA GLU A 17 -2.23 -9.12 15.68
C GLU A 17 -2.84 -10.13 16.68
N GLU A 18 -2.00 -10.88 17.41
CA GLU A 18 -2.44 -11.83 18.43
C GLU A 18 -3.04 -11.12 19.66
N ASP A 19 -2.40 -10.02 20.10
CA ASP A 19 -2.86 -9.28 21.28
C ASP A 19 -3.99 -8.29 20.96
N TYR A 20 -4.05 -7.78 19.71
CA TYR A 20 -5.04 -6.82 19.25
C TYR A 20 -5.52 -7.15 17.83
N PRO A 21 -6.35 -8.18 17.68
CA PRO A 21 -6.75 -8.70 16.38
C PRO A 21 -7.66 -7.75 15.61
N TYR A 22 -7.58 -7.79 14.28
CA TYR A 22 -8.52 -7.12 13.40
C TYR A 22 -9.86 -7.85 13.36
N GLU A 23 -10.90 -7.24 13.92
CA GLU A 23 -12.25 -7.85 14.05
C GLU A 23 -13.21 -7.46 12.93
N ALA A 24 -12.80 -6.64 11.96
CA ALA A 24 -13.65 -6.09 10.89
C ALA A 24 -14.92 -5.39 11.40
N ALA A 25 -14.88 -4.88 12.62
CA ALA A 25 -16.00 -4.20 13.28
C ALA A 25 -15.53 -2.86 13.84
N GLN A 26 -16.45 -1.89 13.87
CA GLN A 26 -16.21 -0.62 14.55
C GLN A 26 -16.31 -0.81 16.05
N GLY A 27 -15.19 -0.69 16.76
CA GLY A 27 -15.16 -0.65 18.21
C GLY A 27 -15.61 0.72 18.78
N ASP A 28 -16.11 0.72 20.00
CA ASP A 28 -16.52 1.95 20.69
C ASP A 28 -15.31 2.76 21.19
N VAL A 29 -14.20 2.10 21.52
CA VAL A 29 -12.99 2.69 22.07
C VAL A 29 -11.76 2.01 21.49
N CYS A 30 -10.79 2.78 21.04
CA CYS A 30 -9.46 2.27 20.78
C CYS A 30 -8.79 1.95 22.13
N ASN A 31 -8.45 0.69 22.39
CA ASN A 31 -7.84 0.26 23.64
C ASN A 31 -6.43 -0.34 23.42
N PRO A 32 -5.43 0.49 23.16
CA PRO A 32 -4.06 0.03 22.95
C PRO A 32 -3.35 -0.41 24.24
N MET A 33 -4.00 -0.26 25.39
CA MET A 33 -3.38 -0.38 26.71
C MET A 33 -3.19 -1.84 27.20
N ASN A 34 -3.68 -2.84 26.49
CA ASN A 34 -3.69 -4.23 26.95
C ASN A 34 -2.71 -5.15 26.18
N CYS A 35 -1.82 -4.60 25.38
CA CYS A 35 -0.85 -5.39 24.65
C CYS A 35 0.59 -4.99 24.98
N THR A 36 1.52 -5.87 24.65
CA THR A 36 2.94 -5.55 24.64
C THR A 36 3.30 -5.05 23.26
N ASP A 37 3.91 -3.87 23.17
CA ASP A 37 4.35 -3.30 21.91
C ASP A 37 5.35 -4.21 21.20
N VAL A 38 5.17 -4.37 19.91
CA VAL A 38 6.09 -5.14 19.06
C VAL A 38 7.43 -4.38 18.97
N PRO A 39 8.57 -4.99 19.32
CA PRO A 39 9.87 -4.34 19.21
C PRO A 39 10.13 -3.82 17.78
N GLY A 40 10.59 -2.58 17.64
CA GLY A 40 10.85 -1.95 16.35
C GLY A 40 9.60 -1.45 15.62
N SER A 41 8.46 -1.33 16.29
CA SER A 41 7.22 -0.79 15.71
C SER A 41 7.00 0.69 16.02
N ILE A 42 7.86 1.31 16.84
CA ILE A 42 7.72 2.74 17.19
C ILE A 42 8.08 3.59 15.97
N VAL A 43 7.12 4.34 15.47
CA VAL A 43 7.35 5.31 14.39
C VAL A 43 8.01 6.56 14.95
N LYS A 44 9.21 6.88 14.47
CA LYS A 44 9.93 8.11 14.79
C LYS A 44 9.46 9.29 13.96
N THR A 45 9.27 9.04 12.68
CA THR A 45 8.81 10.01 11.68
C THR A 45 8.33 9.25 10.45
N PHE A 46 7.78 9.96 9.48
CA PHE A 46 7.42 9.40 8.18
C PHE A 46 7.74 10.39 7.06
N TYR A 47 7.85 9.86 5.86
CA TYR A 47 8.18 10.62 4.66
C TYR A 47 7.14 10.36 3.58
N ASP A 48 6.74 11.42 2.88
CA ASP A 48 5.91 11.33 1.69
C ASP A 48 6.79 11.16 0.46
N VAL A 49 6.41 10.26 -0.43
CA VAL A 49 7.00 10.16 -1.77
C VAL A 49 6.39 11.27 -2.63
N PRO A 50 7.20 12.07 -3.36
CA PRO A 50 6.67 13.11 -4.24
C PRO A 50 5.63 12.54 -5.22
N PRO A 51 4.42 13.13 -5.31
CA PRO A 51 3.37 12.65 -6.21
C PRO A 51 3.81 12.64 -7.67
N GLY A 52 3.47 11.55 -8.40
CA GLY A 52 3.81 11.39 -9.81
C GLY A 52 5.28 11.06 -10.09
N ASP A 53 6.11 10.88 -9.07
CA ASP A 53 7.53 10.59 -9.22
C ASP A 53 7.80 9.06 -9.11
N ASP A 54 7.90 8.40 -10.26
CA ASP A 54 8.17 6.96 -10.38
C ASP A 54 9.57 6.60 -9.85
N GLU A 55 10.56 7.44 -10.08
CA GLU A 55 11.95 7.20 -9.64
C GLU A 55 12.06 7.32 -8.10
N ALA A 56 11.42 8.33 -7.52
CA ALA A 56 11.35 8.47 -6.07
C ALA A 56 10.61 7.30 -5.42
N MET A 57 9.51 6.82 -6.03
CA MET A 57 8.79 5.63 -5.57
C MET A 57 9.67 4.38 -5.65
N MET A 58 10.40 4.17 -6.75
CA MET A 58 11.34 3.04 -6.88
C MET A 58 12.42 3.10 -5.80
N ALA A 59 13.00 4.26 -5.56
CA ALA A 59 14.01 4.45 -4.53
C ALA A 59 13.47 4.13 -3.12
N ALA A 60 12.25 4.59 -2.81
CA ALA A 60 11.59 4.30 -1.53
C ALA A 60 11.31 2.79 -1.36
N VAL A 61 10.71 2.15 -2.37
CA VAL A 61 10.38 0.71 -2.33
C VAL A 61 11.62 -0.18 -2.29
N ALA A 62 12.74 0.27 -2.86
CA ALA A 62 14.02 -0.44 -2.76
C ALA A 62 14.58 -0.48 -1.31
N MET A 63 14.20 0.49 -0.48
CA MET A 63 14.60 0.53 0.94
C MET A 63 13.64 -0.27 1.83
N GLN A 64 12.34 -0.12 1.63
CA GLN A 64 11.30 -0.74 2.45
C GLN A 64 9.93 -0.71 1.75
N PRO A 65 8.95 -1.50 2.21
CA PRO A 65 7.57 -1.38 1.73
C PRO A 65 7.01 0.03 1.95
N VAL A 66 6.21 0.50 0.98
CA VAL A 66 5.63 1.84 0.97
C VAL A 66 4.11 1.75 1.02
N SER A 67 3.48 2.43 1.97
CA SER A 67 2.02 2.55 2.04
C SER A 67 1.52 3.46 0.93
N VAL A 68 0.57 2.97 0.12
CA VAL A 68 0.02 3.71 -1.01
C VAL A 68 -1.50 3.71 -0.97
N ALA A 69 -2.10 4.78 -1.46
CA ALA A 69 -3.54 4.85 -1.71
C ALA A 69 -3.81 4.67 -3.21
N ILE A 70 -4.83 3.89 -3.55
CA ILE A 70 -5.22 3.60 -4.92
C ILE A 70 -6.72 3.73 -5.14
N GLN A 71 -7.13 3.79 -6.40
CA GLN A 71 -8.52 3.60 -6.81
C GLN A 71 -8.76 2.10 -7.05
N ALA A 72 -9.49 1.44 -6.16
CA ALA A 72 -9.75 -0.01 -6.21
C ALA A 72 -11.20 -0.37 -6.60
N ASN A 73 -12.09 0.61 -6.77
CA ASN A 73 -13.51 0.40 -7.08
C ASN A 73 -13.79 0.01 -8.55
N GLN A 74 -12.75 -0.15 -9.38
CA GLN A 74 -12.89 -0.53 -10.78
C GLN A 74 -12.88 -2.05 -10.97
N PHE A 75 -13.66 -2.54 -11.95
CA PHE A 75 -13.78 -3.98 -12.22
C PHE A 75 -12.43 -4.65 -12.51
N ALA A 76 -11.56 -3.99 -13.28
CA ALA A 76 -10.24 -4.51 -13.61
C ALA A 76 -9.39 -4.81 -12.37
N PHE A 77 -9.49 -3.99 -11.32
CA PHE A 77 -8.83 -4.23 -10.05
C PHE A 77 -9.56 -5.28 -9.21
N GLN A 78 -10.90 -5.12 -9.01
CA GLN A 78 -11.68 -6.02 -8.13
C GLN A 78 -11.62 -7.48 -8.58
N PHE A 79 -11.67 -7.73 -9.89
CA PHE A 79 -11.67 -9.09 -10.47
C PHE A 79 -10.31 -9.51 -11.03
N TYR A 80 -9.24 -8.83 -10.64
CA TYR A 80 -7.88 -9.21 -11.02
C TYR A 80 -7.57 -10.66 -10.61
N LYS A 81 -6.94 -11.42 -11.53
CA LYS A 81 -6.59 -12.84 -11.31
C LYS A 81 -5.10 -13.11 -11.47
N GLY A 82 -4.39 -12.32 -12.25
CA GLY A 82 -2.96 -12.50 -12.50
C GLY A 82 -2.48 -11.75 -13.73
N GLY A 83 -1.15 -11.75 -13.92
CA GLY A 83 -0.48 -10.97 -14.97
C GLY A 83 -0.24 -9.53 -14.56
N VAL A 84 0.32 -8.72 -15.45
CA VAL A 84 0.48 -7.29 -15.19
C VAL A 84 -0.82 -6.57 -15.57
N LEU A 85 -1.43 -5.88 -14.60
CA LEU A 85 -2.61 -5.04 -14.86
C LEU A 85 -2.19 -3.81 -15.67
N THR A 86 -2.69 -3.73 -16.92
CA THR A 86 -2.41 -2.63 -17.85
C THR A 86 -3.66 -1.83 -18.22
N ASP A 87 -4.81 -2.14 -17.59
CA ASP A 87 -6.09 -1.48 -17.87
C ASP A 87 -6.17 -0.12 -17.17
N ASP A 88 -6.05 0.95 -17.95
CA ASP A 88 -6.12 2.35 -17.50
C ASP A 88 -7.53 2.82 -17.08
N SER A 89 -8.50 1.91 -16.91
CA SER A 89 -9.84 2.29 -16.42
C SER A 89 -9.82 2.80 -14.98
N CYS A 90 -8.83 2.40 -14.18
CA CYS A 90 -8.61 2.94 -12.84
C CYS A 90 -7.59 4.09 -12.82
N GLY A 91 -7.76 5.01 -11.88
CA GLY A 91 -6.85 6.14 -11.67
C GLY A 91 -7.17 7.40 -12.50
N ARG A 92 -7.99 7.32 -13.54
CA ARG A 92 -8.31 8.46 -14.42
C ARG A 92 -8.98 9.64 -13.70
N ARG A 93 -9.76 9.37 -12.65
CA ARG A 93 -10.43 10.40 -11.84
C ARG A 93 -9.74 10.62 -10.49
N ALA A 94 -8.71 9.84 -10.20
CA ALA A 94 -7.88 9.93 -8.99
C ALA A 94 -8.68 9.99 -7.66
N GLU A 95 -9.86 9.35 -7.61
CA GLU A 95 -10.59 9.12 -6.37
C GLU A 95 -9.98 7.90 -5.69
N LEU A 96 -9.10 8.16 -4.72
CA LEU A 96 -8.44 7.11 -3.95
C LEU A 96 -9.41 6.60 -2.88
N ASP A 97 -9.69 5.30 -2.89
CA ASP A 97 -10.69 4.66 -2.02
C ASP A 97 -10.15 3.44 -1.26
N HIS A 98 -8.87 3.10 -1.44
CA HIS A 98 -8.29 1.91 -0.84
C HIS A 98 -6.81 2.11 -0.48
N GLY A 99 -6.40 1.65 0.71
CA GLY A 99 -5.02 1.62 1.16
C GLY A 99 -4.40 0.24 0.97
N VAL A 100 -3.22 0.17 0.35
CA VAL A 100 -2.47 -1.05 0.10
C VAL A 100 -0.96 -0.82 0.30
N LEU A 101 -0.16 -1.88 0.18
CA LEU A 101 1.27 -1.83 0.42
C LEU A 101 2.06 -2.16 -0.86
N ASN A 102 2.82 -1.19 -1.38
CA ASN A 102 3.77 -1.44 -2.46
C ASN A 102 5.03 -2.09 -1.87
N VAL A 103 5.32 -3.33 -2.25
CA VAL A 103 6.39 -4.15 -1.67
C VAL A 103 7.54 -4.42 -2.61
N GLY A 104 7.44 -3.98 -3.87
CA GLY A 104 8.49 -4.24 -4.85
C GLY A 104 8.15 -3.73 -6.25
N TYR A 105 9.07 -3.96 -7.15
CA TYR A 105 8.89 -3.70 -8.57
C TYR A 105 9.70 -4.69 -9.41
N GLY A 106 9.38 -4.81 -10.68
CA GLY A 106 10.08 -5.69 -11.60
C GLY A 106 9.70 -5.43 -13.04
N THR A 107 10.13 -6.32 -13.90
CA THR A 107 9.77 -6.37 -15.32
C THR A 107 9.32 -7.79 -15.65
N ASP A 108 8.16 -7.92 -16.27
CA ASP A 108 7.62 -9.20 -16.67
C ASP A 108 8.49 -9.81 -17.77
N PRO A 109 8.98 -11.06 -17.61
CA PRO A 109 9.94 -11.64 -18.53
C PRO A 109 9.35 -11.95 -19.91
N GLU A 110 8.05 -12.14 -20.03
CA GLU A 110 7.38 -12.49 -21.28
C GLU A 110 6.94 -11.24 -22.06
N THR A 111 6.33 -10.29 -21.36
CA THR A 111 5.77 -9.07 -21.98
C THR A 111 6.73 -7.88 -21.97
N GLN A 112 7.78 -7.94 -21.15
CA GLN A 112 8.72 -6.84 -20.87
C GLN A 112 8.04 -5.63 -20.22
N GLU A 113 6.82 -5.81 -19.68
CA GLU A 113 6.08 -4.75 -18.99
C GLU A 113 6.69 -4.51 -17.60
N PRO A 114 7.13 -3.29 -17.27
CA PRO A 114 7.56 -2.94 -15.93
C PRO A 114 6.34 -2.83 -15.00
N TYR A 115 6.48 -3.32 -13.75
CA TYR A 115 5.37 -3.36 -12.80
C TYR A 115 5.77 -3.05 -11.38
N TRP A 116 4.79 -2.62 -10.58
CA TRP A 116 4.79 -2.63 -9.12
C TRP A 116 4.24 -3.95 -8.60
N VAL A 117 4.79 -4.45 -7.49
CA VAL A 117 4.22 -5.56 -6.71
C VAL A 117 3.50 -4.97 -5.51
N VAL A 118 2.19 -5.14 -5.47
CA VAL A 118 1.36 -4.55 -4.43
C VAL A 118 0.66 -5.64 -3.62
N LYS A 119 0.85 -5.62 -2.30
CA LYS A 119 0.13 -6.49 -1.36
C LYS A 119 -1.21 -5.88 -1.02
N ASN A 120 -2.29 -6.65 -1.28
CA ASN A 120 -3.66 -6.30 -0.92
C ASN A 120 -4.06 -6.93 0.43
N SER A 121 -5.24 -6.53 0.95
CA SER A 121 -5.81 -7.01 2.21
C SER A 121 -7.10 -7.84 2.01
N TRP A 122 -7.33 -8.39 0.79
CA TRP A 122 -8.55 -9.14 0.46
C TRP A 122 -8.37 -10.68 0.53
N GLY A 123 -7.28 -11.14 1.16
CA GLY A 123 -6.98 -12.56 1.36
C GLY A 123 -6.24 -13.19 0.17
N GLU A 124 -5.71 -14.39 0.40
CA GLU A 124 -4.86 -15.13 -0.55
C GLU A 124 -5.61 -15.61 -1.79
N ASN A 125 -6.94 -15.71 -1.74
CA ASN A 125 -7.76 -16.13 -2.88
C ASN A 125 -7.97 -15.03 -3.94
N TRP A 126 -7.61 -13.79 -3.63
CA TRP A 126 -7.65 -12.66 -4.55
C TRP A 126 -6.30 -12.50 -5.27
N GLY A 127 -6.36 -12.23 -6.57
CA GLY A 127 -5.17 -11.94 -7.37
C GLY A 127 -4.14 -13.07 -7.39
N GLU A 128 -2.88 -12.71 -7.30
CA GLU A 128 -1.73 -13.61 -7.22
C GLU A 128 -1.36 -13.86 -5.75
N ASN A 129 -2.06 -14.76 -5.07
CA ASN A 129 -1.90 -15.07 -3.64
C ASN A 129 -2.02 -13.83 -2.73
N GLY A 130 -2.99 -12.96 -3.01
CA GLY A 130 -3.20 -11.71 -2.28
C GLY A 130 -2.42 -10.51 -2.82
N TYR A 131 -1.65 -10.68 -3.89
CA TYR A 131 -0.87 -9.62 -4.54
C TYR A 131 -1.42 -9.28 -5.92
N ILE A 132 -1.04 -8.09 -6.39
CA ILE A 132 -1.28 -7.64 -7.76
C ILE A 132 0.00 -7.06 -8.35
N ARG A 133 0.23 -7.32 -9.64
CA ARG A 133 1.25 -6.62 -10.43
C ARG A 133 0.57 -5.53 -11.25
N MET A 134 0.94 -4.28 -11.01
CA MET A 134 0.34 -3.10 -11.64
C MET A 134 1.38 -2.43 -12.55
N SER A 135 1.02 -2.17 -13.81
CA SER A 135 1.92 -1.56 -14.79
C SER A 135 2.51 -0.23 -14.28
N ARG A 136 3.80 -0.02 -14.57
CA ARG A 136 4.51 1.25 -14.38
C ARG A 136 4.51 2.12 -15.64
N ASN A 137 4.01 1.61 -16.78
CA ASN A 137 3.89 2.33 -18.05
C ASN A 137 2.52 3.01 -18.23
N SER A 138 1.85 3.39 -17.15
CA SER A 138 0.59 4.10 -17.25
C SER A 138 0.78 5.51 -17.84
N GLU A 139 -0.08 5.92 -18.77
CA GLU A 139 -0.13 7.30 -19.26
C GLU A 139 -0.74 8.29 -18.24
N ASN A 140 -1.25 7.77 -17.12
CA ASN A 140 -1.77 8.59 -16.04
C ASN A 140 -0.62 9.23 -15.25
N GLU A 141 -0.68 10.55 -15.06
CA GLU A 141 0.28 11.34 -14.28
C GLU A 141 0.58 10.72 -12.90
N PHE A 142 -0.43 10.08 -12.28
CA PHE A 142 -0.30 9.45 -10.97
C PHE A 142 -0.15 7.92 -11.05
N GLY A 143 0.22 7.37 -12.19
CA GLY A 143 0.41 5.94 -12.38
C GLY A 143 -0.88 5.12 -12.40
N MET A 144 -0.73 3.81 -12.57
CA MET A 144 -1.83 2.85 -12.61
C MET A 144 -2.66 2.92 -11.32
N CYS A 145 -3.97 3.08 -11.45
CA CYS A 145 -4.92 3.25 -10.34
C CYS A 145 -4.56 4.39 -9.36
N GLY A 146 -3.71 5.34 -9.76
CA GLY A 146 -3.30 6.47 -8.93
C GLY A 146 -2.25 6.15 -7.87
N ILE A 147 -1.52 5.03 -8.00
CA ILE A 147 -0.54 4.54 -7.01
C ILE A 147 0.55 5.55 -6.63
N LEU A 148 0.88 6.47 -7.53
CA LEU A 148 1.89 7.52 -7.30
C LEU A 148 1.30 8.81 -6.71
N LYS A 149 -0.01 8.85 -6.40
CA LYS A 149 -0.65 10.09 -5.94
C LYS A 149 -0.46 10.36 -4.45
N MET A 150 -0.56 9.31 -3.64
CA MET A 150 -0.40 9.38 -2.18
C MET A 150 0.36 8.15 -1.70
N ALA A 151 1.63 8.35 -1.39
CA ALA A 151 2.52 7.30 -0.92
C ALA A 151 3.37 7.83 0.23
N SER A 152 3.51 7.04 1.29
CA SER A 152 4.32 7.39 2.44
C SER A 152 4.90 6.15 3.12
N TYR A 153 6.00 6.33 3.84
CA TYR A 153 6.68 5.27 4.56
C TYR A 153 7.25 5.78 5.89
N PRO A 154 7.22 4.97 6.96
CA PRO A 154 7.74 5.36 8.26
C PRO A 154 9.24 5.12 8.38
N GLU A 155 9.88 5.88 9.25
CA GLU A 155 11.14 5.52 9.90
C GLU A 155 10.82 5.01 11.30
N VAL A 156 11.26 3.79 11.61
CA VAL A 156 11.03 3.14 12.91
C VAL A 156 12.32 2.98 13.71
N GLU A 157 12.19 2.73 15.03
CA GLU A 157 13.32 2.44 15.92
C GLU A 157 13.91 1.06 15.69
#